data_32eebd7dfd3248ebee39b21147fcb233
#
_entry.id   32eebd7dfd3248ebee39b21147fcb233
#
_cell.length_a   1.000
_cell.length_b   1.000
_cell.length_c   1.000
_cell.angle_alpha   90.00
_cell.angle_beta   90.00
_cell.angle_gamma   90.00
#
_symmetry.space_group_name_H-M   'P 1'
#
loop_
_entity.id
_entity.type
_entity.pdbx_description
1 polymer ?
#
loop_
_entity_poly.entity_id
_entity_poly.type
_entity_poly.pdbx_seq_one_letter_code
_entity_poly.pdbx_strand_id
1 'polypeptide(L)'
;MLIVFAANDGLQVQLGAASAAPLKIVGAYRGVDSTNYNPRPFRAQTNGTTPVELLAGDGTEAKVVDFMTIKNPNAANVEVILSWEIGGTVDEYYRVVLAQQERIEYQDGEGFRVFTSAGAVKTSLNQGNNATTSGEGLVVLGADVTNNNAVANTIADITGLLVPLTNGQRIGFEAWIRYTAAATT
;
A
#
# COMPACT_ATOMS: atom_id res chain seq x y z
N MET A 1 -7.98 -11.47 2.87
CA MET A 1 -9.44 -11.70 2.67
C MET A 1 -10.21 -10.65 3.46
N LEU A 2 -11.11 -9.90 2.82
CA LEU A 2 -12.00 -8.93 3.45
C LEU A 2 -13.39 -9.56 3.60
N ILE A 3 -13.88 -9.68 4.84
CA ILE A 3 -15.16 -10.31 5.14
C ILE A 3 -15.99 -9.39 6.04
N VAL A 4 -17.25 -9.21 5.69
CA VAL A 4 -18.27 -8.52 6.49
C VAL A 4 -19.40 -9.49 6.76
N PHE A 5 -19.81 -9.64 8.03
CA PHE A 5 -20.82 -10.63 8.39
C PHE A 5 -21.92 -10.09 9.31
N ALA A 6 -21.57 -9.62 10.52
CA ALA A 6 -22.60 -9.21 11.48
C ALA A 6 -23.33 -7.94 11.04
N ALA A 7 -24.55 -7.72 11.54
CA ALA A 7 -25.38 -6.58 11.14
C ALA A 7 -24.75 -5.20 11.45
N ASN A 8 -23.77 -5.16 12.37
CA ASN A 8 -23.03 -3.94 12.71
C ASN A 8 -21.59 -3.96 12.20
N ASP A 9 -21.28 -4.85 11.27
CA ASP A 9 -20.00 -4.88 10.59
C ASP A 9 -20.11 -4.13 9.26
N GLY A 10 -19.04 -3.45 8.84
CA GLY A 10 -19.03 -2.71 7.58
C GLY A 10 -17.63 -2.48 7.05
N LEU A 11 -17.51 -2.41 5.73
CA LEU A 11 -16.33 -1.89 5.05
C LEU A 11 -16.63 -0.45 4.64
N GLN A 12 -15.81 0.50 5.07
CA GLN A 12 -15.98 1.92 4.83
C GLN A 12 -14.79 2.52 4.09
N VAL A 13 -15.03 3.63 3.39
CA VAL A 13 -14.00 4.46 2.77
C VAL A 13 -14.21 5.92 3.11
N GLN A 14 -13.12 6.63 3.36
CA GLN A 14 -13.09 8.09 3.47
C GLN A 14 -11.78 8.63 2.88
N LEU A 15 -11.70 9.94 2.70
CA LEU A 15 -10.48 10.63 2.31
C LEU A 15 -9.85 11.34 3.51
N GLY A 16 -8.54 11.48 3.52
CA GLY A 16 -7.82 12.26 4.54
C GLY A 16 -8.13 13.76 4.48
N ALA A 17 -8.54 14.26 3.31
CA ALA A 17 -8.98 15.63 3.09
C ALA A 17 -10.05 15.69 1.98
N ALA A 18 -10.75 16.80 1.87
CA ALA A 18 -11.68 17.03 0.77
C ALA A 18 -10.94 17.02 -0.59
N SER A 19 -11.54 16.41 -1.60
CA SER A 19 -11.04 16.37 -2.97
C SER A 19 -11.91 17.16 -3.92
N ALA A 20 -11.34 17.62 -5.06
CA ALA A 20 -12.07 18.39 -6.06
C ALA A 20 -13.23 17.59 -6.71
N ALA A 21 -13.04 16.27 -6.86
CA ALA A 21 -14.09 15.37 -7.32
C ALA A 21 -14.07 14.09 -6.48
N PRO A 22 -15.23 13.47 -6.21
CA PRO A 22 -15.29 12.21 -5.49
C PRO A 22 -14.60 11.09 -6.27
N LEU A 23 -13.93 10.18 -5.54
CA LEU A 23 -13.36 8.98 -6.13
C LEU A 23 -14.48 7.95 -6.31
N LYS A 24 -14.50 7.31 -7.47
CA LYS A 24 -15.44 6.22 -7.75
C LYS A 24 -14.85 4.90 -7.30
N ILE A 25 -15.66 4.11 -6.64
CA ILE A 25 -15.36 2.77 -6.17
C ILE A 25 -16.22 1.78 -6.95
N VAL A 26 -15.58 0.75 -7.47
CA VAL A 26 -16.27 -0.36 -8.14
C VAL A 26 -15.67 -1.65 -7.61
N GLY A 27 -16.51 -2.63 -7.32
CA GLY A 27 -16.06 -3.92 -6.85
C GLY A 27 -17.12 -4.98 -7.01
N ALA A 28 -16.76 -6.19 -6.60
CA ALA A 28 -17.68 -7.31 -6.44
C ALA A 28 -17.37 -8.02 -5.13
N TYR A 29 -18.40 -8.57 -4.56
CA TYR A 29 -18.32 -9.47 -3.43
C TYR A 29 -19.14 -10.73 -3.70
N ARG A 30 -18.83 -11.78 -3.00
CA ARG A 30 -19.65 -12.99 -2.93
C ARG A 30 -20.30 -13.10 -1.57
N GLY A 31 -21.58 -13.37 -1.55
CA GLY A 31 -22.29 -13.84 -0.37
C GLY A 31 -21.99 -15.34 -0.20
N VAL A 32 -21.60 -15.73 1.00
CA VAL A 32 -21.30 -17.12 1.35
C VAL A 32 -22.12 -17.50 2.55
N ASP A 33 -23.06 -18.40 2.36
CA ASP A 33 -23.75 -19.11 3.42
C ASP A 33 -23.44 -20.61 3.34
N SER A 34 -24.06 -21.40 4.16
CA SER A 34 -23.83 -22.86 4.20
C SER A 34 -24.23 -23.59 2.91
N THR A 35 -24.97 -22.94 2.01
CA THR A 35 -25.58 -23.57 0.83
C THR A 35 -25.36 -22.83 -0.49
N ASN A 36 -25.03 -21.54 -0.44
CA ASN A 36 -25.01 -20.68 -1.63
C ASN A 36 -23.71 -19.88 -1.76
N TYR A 37 -23.28 -19.74 -3.00
CA TYR A 37 -22.26 -18.81 -3.46
C TYR A 37 -22.90 -17.83 -4.42
N ASN A 38 -23.01 -16.56 -4.02
CA ASN A 38 -23.78 -15.56 -4.75
C ASN A 38 -22.93 -14.30 -5.03
N PRO A 39 -22.31 -14.18 -6.23
CA PRO A 39 -21.51 -13.02 -6.59
C PRO A 39 -22.39 -11.81 -6.89
N ARG A 40 -22.05 -10.64 -6.35
CA ARG A 40 -22.78 -9.38 -6.52
C ARG A 40 -21.82 -8.21 -6.76
N PRO A 41 -22.11 -7.29 -7.70
CA PRO A 41 -21.35 -6.06 -7.84
C PRO A 41 -21.75 -5.02 -6.79
N PHE A 42 -20.82 -4.15 -6.43
CA PHE A 42 -21.11 -2.93 -5.67
C PHE A 42 -20.44 -1.70 -6.30
N ARG A 43 -21.02 -0.54 -6.05
CA ARG A 43 -20.50 0.76 -6.50
C ARG A 43 -20.75 1.80 -5.42
N ALA A 44 -19.76 2.68 -5.22
CA ALA A 44 -19.84 3.79 -4.30
C ALA A 44 -19.03 4.99 -4.83
N GLN A 45 -19.10 6.11 -4.12
CA GLN A 45 -18.22 7.27 -4.32
C GLN A 45 -17.85 7.81 -2.94
N THR A 46 -16.64 8.34 -2.82
CA THR A 46 -16.19 9.00 -1.59
C THR A 46 -16.98 10.29 -1.36
N ASN A 47 -17.12 10.68 -0.10
CA ASN A 47 -17.76 11.94 0.32
C ASN A 47 -16.79 12.77 1.18
N GLY A 48 -15.64 13.12 0.60
CA GLY A 48 -14.58 13.82 1.32
C GLY A 48 -14.12 13.03 2.55
N THR A 49 -14.04 13.70 3.68
CA THR A 49 -13.65 13.10 4.97
C THR A 49 -14.77 12.35 5.69
N THR A 50 -15.99 12.38 5.14
CA THR A 50 -17.11 11.62 5.71
C THR A 50 -17.00 10.16 5.28
N PRO A 51 -17.02 9.20 6.22
CA PRO A 51 -17.01 7.77 5.88
C PRO A 51 -18.22 7.42 5.02
N VAL A 52 -17.97 6.61 3.99
CA VAL A 52 -18.99 6.04 3.11
C VAL A 52 -18.92 4.53 3.23
N GLU A 53 -20.01 3.91 3.57
CA GLU A 53 -20.13 2.48 3.64
C GLU A 53 -20.10 1.87 2.23
N LEU A 54 -19.18 0.95 2.00
CA LEU A 54 -19.03 0.19 0.76
C LEU A 54 -19.81 -1.12 0.81
N LEU A 55 -19.82 -1.74 1.96
CA LEU A 55 -20.45 -3.04 2.17
C LEU A 55 -20.87 -3.15 3.63
N ALA A 56 -22.16 -3.36 3.87
CA ALA A 56 -22.73 -3.61 5.18
C ALA A 56 -22.92 -5.11 5.44
N GLY A 57 -22.67 -5.53 6.66
CA GLY A 57 -23.10 -6.82 7.14
C GLY A 57 -24.60 -6.85 7.39
N ASP A 58 -25.21 -8.03 7.30
CA ASP A 58 -26.64 -8.21 7.58
C ASP A 58 -26.92 -9.36 8.57
N GLY A 59 -25.88 -10.06 8.99
CA GLY A 59 -25.96 -11.18 9.92
C GLY A 59 -26.53 -12.47 9.32
N THR A 60 -26.80 -12.50 8.02
CA THR A 60 -27.42 -13.66 7.35
C THR A 60 -26.43 -14.41 6.46
N GLU A 61 -25.56 -13.70 5.74
CA GLU A 61 -24.52 -14.28 4.91
C GLU A 61 -23.19 -13.58 5.14
N ALA A 62 -22.09 -14.30 5.07
CA ALA A 62 -20.77 -13.70 5.04
C ALA A 62 -20.52 -13.09 3.65
N LYS A 63 -20.18 -11.79 3.61
CA LYS A 63 -19.86 -11.08 2.37
C LYS A 63 -18.35 -10.99 2.24
N VAL A 64 -17.80 -11.67 1.25
CA VAL A 64 -16.35 -11.69 0.95
C VAL A 64 -16.08 -10.83 -0.27
N VAL A 65 -15.26 -9.81 -0.13
CA VAL A 65 -14.87 -8.96 -1.27
C VAL A 65 -13.93 -9.74 -2.18
N ASP A 66 -14.32 -9.92 -3.43
CA ASP A 66 -13.50 -10.58 -4.46
C ASP A 66 -12.50 -9.62 -5.08
N PHE A 67 -12.98 -8.46 -5.49
CA PHE A 67 -12.15 -7.38 -5.98
C PHE A 67 -12.76 -6.02 -5.69
N MET A 68 -11.92 -5.01 -5.63
CA MET A 68 -12.32 -3.61 -5.53
C MET A 68 -11.28 -2.73 -6.20
N THR A 69 -11.72 -1.67 -6.87
CA THR A 69 -10.83 -0.65 -7.42
C THR A 69 -11.31 0.75 -7.05
N ILE A 70 -10.35 1.62 -6.69
CA ILE A 70 -10.56 3.03 -6.38
C ILE A 70 -9.53 3.83 -7.17
N LYS A 71 -9.99 4.75 -8.02
CA LYS A 71 -9.10 5.58 -8.86
C LYS A 71 -9.18 7.04 -8.46
N ASN A 72 -8.02 7.71 -8.40
CA ASN A 72 -7.95 9.14 -8.22
C ASN A 72 -8.04 9.88 -9.58
N PRO A 73 -9.17 10.51 -9.92
CA PRO A 73 -9.29 11.33 -11.12
C PRO A 73 -8.74 12.75 -10.96
N ASN A 74 -8.45 13.18 -9.72
CA ASN A 74 -8.06 14.54 -9.39
C ASN A 74 -6.61 14.81 -9.79
N ALA A 75 -6.29 16.08 -10.09
CA ALA A 75 -4.93 16.52 -10.37
C ALA A 75 -4.03 16.49 -9.12
N ALA A 76 -4.60 16.68 -7.95
CA ALA A 76 -3.90 16.62 -6.67
C ALA A 76 -3.81 15.18 -6.15
N ASN A 77 -2.82 14.95 -5.30
CA ASN A 77 -2.73 13.72 -4.52
C ASN A 77 -3.92 13.63 -3.56
N VAL A 78 -4.46 12.43 -3.40
CA VAL A 78 -5.59 12.16 -2.51
C VAL A 78 -5.25 11.01 -1.59
N GLU A 79 -5.37 11.22 -0.30
CA GLU A 79 -5.25 10.16 0.70
C GLU A 79 -6.56 9.40 0.81
N VAL A 80 -6.50 8.09 0.62
CA VAL A 80 -7.63 7.16 0.75
C VAL A 80 -7.44 6.34 2.02
N ILE A 81 -8.47 6.28 2.83
CA ILE A 81 -8.51 5.53 4.08
C ILE A 81 -9.64 4.51 3.98
N LEU A 82 -9.31 3.25 4.13
CA LEU A 82 -10.26 2.15 4.24
C LEU A 82 -10.33 1.72 5.70
N SER A 83 -11.52 1.67 6.23
CA SER A 83 -11.78 1.30 7.62
C SER A 83 -12.71 0.11 7.68
N TRP A 84 -12.55 -0.65 8.74
CA TRP A 84 -13.42 -1.75 9.08
C TRP A 84 -14.25 -1.37 10.29
N GLU A 85 -15.55 -1.51 10.20
CA GLU A 85 -16.44 -1.42 11.34
C GLU A 85 -16.77 -2.82 11.81
N ILE A 86 -16.49 -3.09 13.09
CA ILE A 86 -16.78 -4.39 13.73
C ILE A 86 -17.52 -4.08 15.03
N GLY A 87 -18.78 -4.52 15.09
CA GLY A 87 -19.61 -4.32 16.27
C GLY A 87 -19.80 -2.85 16.67
N GLY A 88 -19.77 -1.92 15.69
CA GLY A 88 -19.87 -0.48 15.90
C GLY A 88 -18.56 0.22 16.24
N THR A 89 -17.44 -0.48 16.26
CA THR A 89 -16.09 0.10 16.39
C THR A 89 -15.45 0.20 15.01
N VAL A 90 -14.95 1.39 14.67
CA VAL A 90 -14.30 1.65 13.38
C VAL A 90 -12.79 1.63 13.55
N ASP A 91 -12.15 0.71 12.87
CA ASP A 91 -10.69 0.59 12.84
C ASP A 91 -10.14 0.87 11.44
N GLU A 92 -9.10 1.69 11.35
CA GLU A 92 -8.39 1.92 10.09
C GLU A 92 -7.65 0.64 9.69
N TYR A 93 -7.98 0.13 8.51
CA TYR A 93 -7.39 -1.07 7.97
C TYR A 93 -6.29 -0.81 6.95
N TYR A 94 -6.47 0.20 6.10
CA TYR A 94 -5.53 0.51 5.04
C TYR A 94 -5.57 2.00 4.70
N ARG A 95 -4.39 2.60 4.52
CA ARG A 95 -4.22 4.02 4.17
C ARG A 95 -3.20 4.15 3.04
N VAL A 96 -3.52 4.96 2.04
CA VAL A 96 -2.61 5.21 0.91
C VAL A 96 -2.85 6.56 0.27
N VAL A 97 -1.79 7.17 -0.24
CA VAL A 97 -1.86 8.38 -1.05
C VAL A 97 -1.79 8.00 -2.53
N LEU A 98 -2.82 8.35 -3.27
CA LEU A 98 -2.91 8.18 -4.71
C LEU A 98 -2.58 9.48 -5.43
N ALA A 99 -1.57 9.47 -6.28
CA ALA A 99 -1.31 10.55 -7.21
C ALA A 99 -2.37 10.59 -8.33
N GLN A 100 -2.33 11.62 -9.19
CA GLN A 100 -3.24 11.75 -10.32
C GLN A 100 -3.26 10.48 -11.18
N GLN A 101 -4.46 9.98 -11.47
CA GLN A 101 -4.73 8.77 -12.28
C GLN A 101 -4.20 7.46 -11.68
N GLU A 102 -3.57 7.47 -10.52
CA GLU A 102 -3.25 6.24 -9.79
C GLU A 102 -4.53 5.57 -9.28
N ARG A 103 -4.45 4.28 -9.09
CA ARG A 103 -5.54 3.49 -8.53
C ARG A 103 -5.04 2.47 -7.53
N ILE A 104 -5.85 2.20 -6.55
CA ILE A 104 -5.72 1.06 -5.66
C ILE A 104 -6.62 -0.06 -6.17
N GLU A 105 -6.12 -1.27 -6.15
CA GLU A 105 -6.88 -2.49 -6.42
C GLU A 105 -6.72 -3.44 -5.24
N TYR A 106 -7.82 -4.05 -4.86
CA TYR A 106 -7.86 -5.19 -3.96
C TYR A 106 -8.30 -6.42 -4.75
N GLN A 107 -7.64 -7.53 -4.53
CA GLN A 107 -8.04 -8.84 -5.03
C GLN A 107 -7.94 -9.86 -3.91
N ASP A 108 -8.96 -10.71 -3.76
CA ASP A 108 -8.95 -11.75 -2.74
C ASP A 108 -7.79 -12.72 -2.98
N GLY A 109 -7.07 -13.03 -1.90
CA GLY A 109 -5.85 -13.84 -1.95
C GLY A 109 -4.56 -13.06 -2.27
N GLU A 110 -4.63 -11.87 -2.92
CA GLU A 110 -3.46 -11.07 -3.29
C GLU A 110 -3.31 -9.80 -2.43
N GLY A 111 -4.42 -9.30 -1.84
CA GLY A 111 -4.43 -8.10 -1.04
C GLY A 111 -4.50 -6.81 -1.86
N PHE A 112 -3.99 -5.71 -1.30
CA PHE A 112 -4.00 -4.39 -1.94
C PHE A 112 -2.74 -4.17 -2.77
N ARG A 113 -2.94 -3.57 -3.95
CA ARG A 113 -1.88 -3.08 -4.84
C ARG A 113 -2.21 -1.68 -5.32
N VAL A 114 -1.21 -0.85 -5.48
CA VAL A 114 -1.37 0.47 -6.11
C VAL A 114 -0.74 0.42 -7.49
N PHE A 115 -1.48 0.93 -8.45
CA PHE A 115 -1.02 1.04 -9.83
C PHE A 115 -0.77 2.50 -10.18
N THR A 116 0.31 2.75 -10.88
CA THR A 116 0.63 4.06 -11.46
C THR A 116 -0.40 4.44 -12.55
N SER A 117 -0.38 5.69 -12.99
CA SER A 117 -1.18 6.15 -14.14
C SER A 117 -0.90 5.35 -15.43
N ALA A 118 0.30 4.81 -15.58
CA ALA A 118 0.70 3.96 -16.71
C ALA A 118 0.30 2.47 -16.55
N GLY A 119 -0.30 2.10 -15.40
CA GLY A 119 -0.76 0.74 -15.14
C GLY A 119 0.29 -0.21 -14.57
N ALA A 120 1.49 0.26 -14.25
CA ALA A 120 2.50 -0.52 -13.55
C ALA A 120 2.19 -0.59 -12.06
N VAL A 121 2.50 -1.71 -11.40
CA VAL A 121 2.41 -1.83 -9.95
C VAL A 121 3.42 -0.88 -9.30
N LYS A 122 2.94 -0.07 -8.35
CA LYS A 122 3.80 0.84 -7.60
C LYS A 122 4.53 0.06 -6.50
N THR A 123 5.83 -0.08 -6.65
CA THR A 123 6.68 -0.87 -5.73
C THR A 123 7.04 -0.10 -4.45
N SER A 124 6.95 1.23 -4.47
CA SER A 124 7.09 2.06 -3.27
C SER A 124 5.77 2.76 -2.97
N LEU A 125 5.09 2.32 -1.95
CA LEU A 125 3.96 3.05 -1.38
C LEU A 125 4.56 4.16 -0.50
N ASN A 126 4.48 5.42 -0.93
CA ASN A 126 4.70 6.55 -0.04
C ASN A 126 3.54 6.57 0.97
N GLN A 127 3.59 5.70 1.94
CA GLN A 127 2.72 5.79 3.10
C GLN A 127 3.27 6.92 3.97
N GLY A 128 2.44 7.95 4.18
CA GLY A 128 2.77 8.98 5.14
C GLY A 128 3.11 8.35 6.49
N ASN A 129 4.33 8.55 6.93
CA ASN A 129 4.89 8.37 8.27
C ASN A 129 4.81 7.01 8.98
N ASN A 130 4.20 5.96 8.43
CA ASN A 130 4.24 4.61 9.01
C ASN A 130 4.53 3.54 7.95
N ALA A 131 5.55 3.78 7.12
CA ALA A 131 6.00 2.79 6.17
C ALA A 131 6.72 1.66 6.89
N THR A 132 6.02 0.59 7.20
CA THR A 132 6.64 -0.73 7.14
C THR A 132 6.82 -1.05 5.65
N THR A 133 7.84 -0.50 5.04
CA THR A 133 8.26 -0.90 3.70
C THR A 133 8.85 -2.30 3.79
N SER A 134 8.05 -3.32 3.54
CA SER A 134 8.58 -4.58 3.04
C SER A 134 8.85 -4.42 1.54
N GLY A 135 9.75 -3.55 1.18
CA GLY A 135 10.22 -3.36 -0.18
C GLY A 135 11.66 -3.79 -0.25
N GLU A 136 11.95 -4.88 -0.95
CA GLU A 136 13.31 -5.17 -1.36
C GLU A 136 13.73 -4.09 -2.36
N GLY A 137 14.58 -3.17 -1.94
CA GLY A 137 15.19 -2.15 -2.79
C GLY A 137 16.60 -2.59 -3.19
N LEU A 138 16.85 -2.81 -4.46
CA LEU A 138 18.21 -3.00 -4.96
C LEU A 138 18.86 -1.64 -5.16
N VAL A 139 19.89 -1.33 -4.38
CA VAL A 139 20.76 -0.17 -4.60
C VAL A 139 22.03 -0.62 -5.32
N VAL A 140 22.23 -0.14 -6.52
CA VAL A 140 23.44 -0.43 -7.31
C VAL A 140 24.27 0.84 -7.42
N LEU A 141 25.55 0.72 -7.10
CA LEU A 141 26.49 1.82 -7.35
C LEU A 141 26.70 1.99 -8.86
N GLY A 142 26.49 3.22 -9.35
CA GLY A 142 26.63 3.53 -10.77
C GLY A 142 28.08 3.64 -11.27
N ALA A 143 29.06 3.56 -10.34
CA ALA A 143 30.48 3.61 -10.64
C ALA A 143 31.29 2.88 -9.57
N ASP A 144 32.49 2.46 -9.93
CA ASP A 144 33.46 1.87 -8.98
C ASP A 144 33.86 2.91 -7.93
N VAL A 145 33.92 2.47 -6.67
CA VAL A 145 34.41 3.28 -5.57
C VAL A 145 35.80 2.81 -5.20
N THR A 146 36.77 3.72 -5.32
CA THR A 146 38.16 3.43 -4.94
C THR A 146 38.39 3.93 -3.52
N ASN A 147 38.76 3.03 -2.64
CA ASN A 147 39.24 3.39 -1.30
C ASN A 147 40.76 3.63 -1.35
N ASN A 148 41.15 4.92 -1.38
CA ASN A 148 42.55 5.36 -1.37
C ASN A 148 43.03 5.68 0.05
N ASN A 149 42.48 5.07 1.06
CA ASN A 149 42.89 5.34 2.43
C ASN A 149 44.30 4.79 2.68
N ALA A 150 45.24 5.72 2.94
CA ALA A 150 46.63 5.38 3.18
C ALA A 150 46.88 4.71 4.55
N VAL A 151 45.88 4.73 5.41
CA VAL A 151 45.97 4.09 6.75
C VAL A 151 45.33 2.73 6.67
N ALA A 152 46.14 1.68 6.92
CA ALA A 152 45.65 0.31 6.98
C ALA A 152 44.51 0.16 8.02
N ASN A 153 43.51 -0.63 7.70
CA ASN A 153 42.36 -0.93 8.57
C ASN A 153 41.42 0.25 8.86
N THR A 154 41.46 1.31 8.06
CA THR A 154 40.48 2.40 8.15
C THR A 154 39.28 2.10 7.25
N ILE A 155 38.11 2.05 7.84
CA ILE A 155 36.85 1.91 7.12
C ILE A 155 36.45 3.32 6.63
N ALA A 156 36.24 3.50 5.32
CA ALA A 156 35.71 4.71 4.74
C ALA A 156 34.28 4.46 4.25
N ASP A 157 33.46 5.50 4.29
CA ASP A 157 32.10 5.44 3.76
C ASP A 157 32.15 5.19 2.25
N ILE A 158 31.29 4.33 1.78
CA ILE A 158 31.10 4.09 0.35
C ILE A 158 30.19 5.19 -0.18
N THR A 159 30.78 6.16 -0.85
CA THR A 159 30.05 7.28 -1.45
C THR A 159 28.99 6.78 -2.42
N GLY A 160 27.76 7.21 -2.25
CA GLY A 160 26.62 6.81 -3.11
C GLY A 160 25.81 5.62 -2.55
N LEU A 161 26.28 4.94 -1.52
CA LEU A 161 25.52 3.91 -0.82
C LEU A 161 24.89 4.51 0.46
N LEU A 162 23.88 5.35 0.26
CA LEU A 162 23.16 6.00 1.34
C LEU A 162 21.72 5.50 1.38
N VAL A 163 21.33 4.90 2.49
CA VAL A 163 19.93 4.54 2.77
C VAL A 163 19.43 5.50 3.85
N PRO A 164 18.57 6.47 3.50
CA PRO A 164 18.01 7.36 4.50
C PRO A 164 17.05 6.60 5.42
N LEU A 165 17.31 6.68 6.72
CA LEU A 165 16.46 6.10 7.74
C LEU A 165 15.83 7.21 8.59
N THR A 166 14.53 7.09 8.85
CA THR A 166 13.86 7.90 9.85
C THR A 166 13.92 7.22 11.21
N ASN A 167 13.81 8.03 12.29
CA ASN A 167 13.88 7.51 13.63
C ASN A 167 12.85 6.39 13.87
N GLY A 168 13.31 5.26 14.39
CA GLY A 168 12.48 4.08 14.67
C GLY A 168 12.39 3.06 13.53
N GLN A 169 12.92 3.35 12.35
CA GLN A 169 12.99 2.35 11.27
C GLN A 169 14.10 1.34 11.52
N ARG A 170 13.82 0.07 11.20
CA ARG A 170 14.79 -1.02 11.18
C ARG A 170 14.88 -1.53 9.76
N ILE A 171 16.09 -1.71 9.26
CA ILE A 171 16.35 -2.37 7.97
C ILE A 171 17.24 -3.57 8.20
N GLY A 172 16.98 -4.64 7.44
CA GLY A 172 17.94 -5.69 7.18
C GLY A 172 18.52 -5.45 5.78
N PHE A 173 19.80 -5.62 5.60
CA PHE A 173 20.43 -5.53 4.29
C PHE A 173 21.37 -6.69 4.04
N GLU A 174 21.49 -7.05 2.78
CA GLU A 174 22.50 -7.99 2.28
C GLU A 174 23.35 -7.22 1.27
N ALA A 175 24.68 -7.31 1.39
CA ALA A 175 25.61 -6.63 0.51
C ALA A 175 26.47 -7.65 -0.27
N TRP A 176 26.48 -7.52 -1.58
CA TRP A 176 27.35 -8.25 -2.48
C TRP A 176 28.46 -7.32 -2.95
N ILE A 177 29.69 -7.54 -2.43
CA ILE A 177 30.83 -6.66 -2.71
C ILE A 177 31.83 -7.43 -3.57
N ARG A 178 32.05 -6.96 -4.78
CA ARG A 178 33.16 -7.40 -5.61
C ARG A 178 34.32 -6.43 -5.43
N TYR A 179 35.45 -6.93 -4.99
CA TYR A 179 36.64 -6.08 -4.82
C TYR A 179 37.83 -6.62 -5.60
N THR A 180 38.70 -5.71 -6.01
CA THR A 180 40.01 -6.04 -6.58
C THR A 180 41.07 -5.40 -5.69
N ALA A 181 41.98 -6.19 -5.16
CA ALA A 181 43.14 -5.67 -4.42
C ALA A 181 44.32 -5.47 -5.39
N ALA A 182 45.03 -4.36 -5.23
CA ALA A 182 46.29 -4.20 -5.94
C ALA A 182 47.32 -5.23 -5.38
N ALA A 183 48.08 -5.84 -6.27
CA ALA A 183 49.18 -6.69 -5.84
C ALA A 183 50.21 -5.80 -5.12
N THR A 184 50.61 -6.20 -3.92
CA THR A 184 51.76 -5.60 -3.24
C THR A 184 52.99 -6.08 -3.98
N THR A 185 53.74 -5.19 -4.62
CA THR A 185 55.09 -5.39 -5.14
C THR A 185 56.10 -5.27 -4.02
#